data_dd5f88525cde4852a61364d76f5e0fd9
#
_entry.id   dd5f88525cde4852a61364d76f5e0fd9
#
_cell.length_a   1.000
_cell.length_b   1.000
_cell.length_c   1.000
_cell.angle_alpha   90.00
_cell.angle_beta   90.00
_cell.angle_gamma   90.00
#
_symmetry.space_group_name_H-M   'P 1'
#
loop_
_entity.id
_entity.type
_entity.pdbx_description
1 polymer ?
#
loop_
_entity_poly.entity_id
_entity_poly.type
_entity_poly.pdbx_seq_one_letter_code
_entity_poly.pdbx_strand_id
1 'polypeptide(L)'
;MIGADAIVKCLEEEKVKYVFGYPGVAICPFYNSILDSSIETILVRTEQNAAHAASGLARVTGRPGVCAVTSGPGATNVITGIATAFADSIPLICITGQVNSELLGSDVFQEADITGAVESFVKYSYLVKDVNDIPRIFKEAFHIASTGRKGPVLIDIPIDIQNAEIKKFTYPERVSMRTYKPTVKGNMVQIKKVASQLEKAKKPIICAGGGVLLSDAETELRSFAQKYGIPVVSTMMGIGVMPTEDPLYFGMVGNNGKPYANRAMNESDLLIMVGARVADRAVSQPDLITENKVLIQIDVDPAEIGNNVGAAIPLVGDAKHIFRDLLELTIDCEHQEWLTTLDTYRRTMVPKRHPDPSYVD
;
A
#
# COMPACT_ATOMS: atom_id res chain seq x y z
N MET A 1 -31.23 10.54 14.24
CA MET A 1 -29.90 11.16 14.13
C MET A 1 -29.70 11.68 12.72
N ILE A 2 -28.87 12.68 12.51
CA ILE A 2 -28.56 13.17 11.17
C ILE A 2 -27.41 12.38 10.51
N GLY A 3 -27.23 12.58 9.21
CA GLY A 3 -26.18 11.90 8.45
C GLY A 3 -24.77 12.14 8.99
N ALA A 4 -24.48 13.35 9.48
CA ALA A 4 -23.22 13.69 10.13
C ALA A 4 -22.93 12.82 11.37
N ASP A 5 -23.94 12.57 12.20
CA ASP A 5 -23.81 11.67 13.36
C ASP A 5 -23.56 10.21 12.90
N ALA A 6 -24.22 9.82 11.81
CA ALA A 6 -24.02 8.48 11.23
C ALA A 6 -22.58 8.30 10.70
N ILE A 7 -21.99 9.33 10.09
CA ILE A 7 -20.58 9.33 9.66
C ILE A 7 -19.67 9.08 10.85
N VAL A 8 -19.86 9.85 11.92
CA VAL A 8 -19.03 9.71 13.14
C VAL A 8 -19.16 8.30 13.73
N LYS A 9 -20.38 7.78 13.83
CA LYS A 9 -20.59 6.38 14.29
C LYS A 9 -19.91 5.34 13.41
N CYS A 10 -19.93 5.51 12.08
CA CYS A 10 -19.17 4.63 11.19
C CYS A 10 -17.66 4.65 11.47
N LEU A 11 -17.10 5.83 11.73
CA LEU A 11 -15.69 5.96 12.11
C LEU A 11 -15.38 5.30 13.46
N GLU A 12 -16.29 5.40 14.43
CA GLU A 12 -16.16 4.72 15.73
C GLU A 12 -16.23 3.18 15.58
N GLU A 13 -17.14 2.66 14.76
CA GLU A 13 -17.21 1.22 14.44
C GLU A 13 -15.93 0.69 13.77
N GLU A 14 -15.29 1.49 12.93
CA GLU A 14 -13.97 1.19 12.33
C GLU A 14 -12.79 1.51 13.27
N LYS A 15 -13.07 1.94 14.52
CA LYS A 15 -12.08 2.23 15.57
C LYS A 15 -11.07 3.30 15.17
N VAL A 16 -11.54 4.30 14.44
CA VAL A 16 -10.77 5.49 14.09
C VAL A 16 -10.50 6.30 15.35
N LYS A 17 -9.25 6.67 15.58
CA LYS A 17 -8.84 7.48 16.74
C LYS A 17 -8.57 8.92 16.36
N TYR A 18 -8.12 9.16 15.14
CA TYR A 18 -7.69 10.47 14.67
C TYR A 18 -8.30 10.78 13.31
N VAL A 19 -8.81 11.99 13.15
CA VAL A 19 -9.20 12.56 11.86
C VAL A 19 -8.40 13.84 11.64
N PHE A 20 -7.63 13.85 10.55
CA PHE A 20 -6.87 15.03 10.14
C PHE A 20 -7.72 15.87 9.20
N GLY A 21 -7.75 17.19 9.39
CA GLY A 21 -8.56 17.96 8.45
C GLY A 21 -8.57 19.45 8.66
N TYR A 22 -9.36 20.09 7.82
CA TYR A 22 -9.60 21.53 7.86
C TYR A 22 -11.09 21.79 7.63
N PRO A 23 -11.79 22.37 8.62
CA PRO A 23 -13.22 22.64 8.51
C PRO A 23 -13.53 23.72 7.45
N GLY A 24 -14.69 23.61 6.85
CA GLY A 24 -15.28 24.58 5.93
C GLY A 24 -16.77 24.32 5.80
N VAL A 25 -17.50 25.22 5.15
CA VAL A 25 -18.97 25.25 5.18
C VAL A 25 -19.60 23.90 4.82
N ALA A 26 -19.15 23.25 3.74
CA ALA A 26 -19.75 22.02 3.27
C ALA A 26 -19.43 20.77 4.10
N ILE A 27 -18.59 20.89 5.15
CA ILE A 27 -18.24 19.78 6.06
C ILE A 27 -18.52 20.16 7.54
N CYS A 28 -19.04 21.36 7.82
CA CYS A 28 -19.37 21.80 9.17
C CYS A 28 -20.31 20.87 9.94
N PRO A 29 -21.34 20.24 9.35
CA PRO A 29 -22.19 19.33 10.11
C PRO A 29 -21.39 18.14 10.67
N PHE A 30 -20.48 17.56 9.88
CA PHE A 30 -19.58 16.50 10.35
C PHE A 30 -18.70 16.98 11.52
N TYR A 31 -18.06 18.16 11.39
CA TYR A 31 -17.21 18.71 12.45
C TYR A 31 -17.97 19.05 13.71
N ASN A 32 -19.24 19.40 13.60
CA ASN A 32 -20.09 19.60 14.77
C ASN A 32 -20.41 18.27 15.48
N SER A 33 -20.78 17.24 14.71
CA SER A 33 -21.13 15.93 15.28
C SER A 33 -19.93 15.21 15.91
N ILE A 34 -18.70 15.39 15.38
CA ILE A 34 -17.51 14.70 15.89
C ILE A 34 -17.05 15.22 17.26
N LEU A 35 -17.47 16.43 17.66
CA LEU A 35 -17.12 17.03 18.95
C LEU A 35 -17.60 16.20 20.14
N ASP A 36 -18.71 15.48 19.99
CA ASP A 36 -19.30 14.64 21.03
C ASP A 36 -18.80 13.19 21.00
N SER A 37 -17.78 12.91 20.18
CA SER A 37 -17.19 11.57 20.01
C SER A 37 -15.85 11.43 20.74
N SER A 38 -15.36 10.18 20.82
CA SER A 38 -14.02 9.89 21.32
C SER A 38 -12.91 10.09 20.28
N ILE A 39 -13.26 10.51 19.06
CA ILE A 39 -12.31 10.70 17.96
C ILE A 39 -11.64 12.06 18.09
N GLU A 40 -10.32 12.07 18.16
CA GLU A 40 -9.54 13.29 18.20
C GLU A 40 -9.40 13.89 16.79
N THR A 41 -9.78 15.19 16.66
CA THR A 41 -9.61 15.93 15.42
C THR A 41 -8.31 16.72 15.45
N ILE A 42 -7.48 16.54 14.43
CA ILE A 42 -6.20 17.25 14.30
C ILE A 42 -6.32 18.28 13.19
N LEU A 43 -6.37 19.55 13.60
CA LEU A 43 -6.43 20.67 12.68
C LEU A 43 -5.10 20.87 11.97
N VAL A 44 -5.15 20.87 10.64
CA VAL A 44 -3.98 21.16 9.77
C VAL A 44 -4.04 22.61 9.24
N ARG A 45 -2.99 23.05 8.58
CA ARG A 45 -2.93 24.39 7.97
C ARG A 45 -3.27 24.40 6.48
N THR A 46 -3.23 23.24 5.84
CA THR A 46 -3.68 23.01 4.46
C THR A 46 -4.25 21.61 4.35
N GLU A 47 -5.22 21.42 3.49
CA GLU A 47 -5.90 20.13 3.30
C GLU A 47 -4.97 19.07 2.73
N GLN A 48 -3.99 19.45 1.92
CA GLN A 48 -2.91 18.56 1.46
C GLN A 48 -2.20 17.90 2.65
N ASN A 49 -1.90 18.68 3.69
CA ASN A 49 -1.25 18.15 4.90
C ASN A 49 -2.17 17.19 5.66
N ALA A 50 -3.49 17.34 5.61
CA ALA A 50 -4.42 16.38 6.20
C ALA A 50 -4.26 14.99 5.58
N ALA A 51 -4.26 14.91 4.25
CA ALA A 51 -4.08 13.65 3.55
C ALA A 51 -2.70 13.03 3.78
N HIS A 52 -1.63 13.84 3.80
CA HIS A 52 -0.27 13.35 4.10
C HIS A 52 -0.13 12.88 5.56
N ALA A 53 -0.69 13.59 6.54
CA ALA A 53 -0.65 13.19 7.94
C ALA A 53 -1.43 11.88 8.16
N ALA A 54 -2.64 11.76 7.59
CA ALA A 54 -3.43 10.54 7.61
C ALA A 54 -2.68 9.37 6.94
N SER A 55 -2.04 9.59 5.79
CA SER A 55 -1.17 8.61 5.12
C SER A 55 0.02 8.21 5.99
N GLY A 56 0.65 9.16 6.69
CA GLY A 56 1.73 8.89 7.64
C GLY A 56 1.29 7.99 8.79
N LEU A 57 0.13 8.28 9.39
CA LEU A 57 -0.46 7.44 10.43
C LEU A 57 -0.76 6.02 9.90
N ALA A 58 -1.30 5.90 8.70
CA ALA A 58 -1.60 4.61 8.08
C ALA A 58 -0.34 3.76 7.86
N ARG A 59 0.79 4.37 7.48
CA ARG A 59 2.08 3.68 7.31
C ARG A 59 2.58 3.06 8.61
N VAL A 60 2.41 3.76 9.73
CA VAL A 60 2.90 3.31 11.05
C VAL A 60 1.96 2.29 11.69
N THR A 61 0.65 2.47 11.50
CA THR A 61 -0.35 1.63 12.18
C THR A 61 -0.84 0.44 11.36
N GLY A 62 -0.60 0.43 10.04
CA GLY A 62 -1.14 -0.58 9.11
C GLY A 62 -2.66 -0.44 8.87
N ARG A 63 -3.33 0.54 9.49
CA ARG A 63 -4.78 0.79 9.40
C ARG A 63 -5.06 1.99 8.50
N PRO A 64 -6.26 2.11 7.90
CA PRO A 64 -6.61 3.29 7.13
C PRO A 64 -6.49 4.57 7.94
N GLY A 65 -5.74 5.55 7.42
CA GLY A 65 -5.77 6.91 7.92
C GLY A 65 -7.03 7.63 7.42
N VAL A 66 -7.52 8.60 8.17
CA VAL A 66 -8.73 9.35 7.81
C VAL A 66 -8.43 10.83 7.74
N CYS A 67 -8.82 11.47 6.64
CA CYS A 67 -8.85 12.94 6.53
C CYS A 67 -10.24 13.42 6.12
N ALA A 68 -10.62 14.62 6.59
CA ALA A 68 -11.90 15.25 6.31
C ALA A 68 -11.72 16.71 5.94
N VAL A 69 -12.25 17.13 4.79
CA VAL A 69 -12.09 18.49 4.25
C VAL A 69 -13.37 18.98 3.57
N THR A 70 -13.44 20.29 3.33
CA THR A 70 -14.60 20.91 2.67
C THR A 70 -14.58 20.71 1.16
N SER A 71 -15.61 21.20 0.48
CA SER A 71 -15.78 21.17 -0.98
C SER A 71 -14.82 22.11 -1.72
N GLY A 72 -14.87 22.07 -3.04
CA GLY A 72 -14.17 22.99 -3.94
C GLY A 72 -12.66 22.99 -3.71
N PRO A 73 -12.04 24.13 -3.38
CA PRO A 73 -10.59 24.21 -3.17
C PRO A 73 -10.10 23.32 -2.02
N GLY A 74 -10.92 23.08 -0.98
CA GLY A 74 -10.56 22.14 0.09
C GLY A 74 -10.45 20.71 -0.41
N ALA A 75 -11.39 20.26 -1.23
CA ALA A 75 -11.38 18.95 -1.84
C ALA A 75 -10.24 18.81 -2.87
N THR A 76 -10.01 19.79 -3.73
CA THR A 76 -8.93 19.71 -4.73
C THR A 76 -7.53 19.73 -4.10
N ASN A 77 -7.35 20.40 -2.96
CA ASN A 77 -6.08 20.44 -2.25
C ASN A 77 -5.62 19.06 -1.71
N VAL A 78 -6.52 18.10 -1.47
CA VAL A 78 -6.12 16.75 -1.00
C VAL A 78 -5.62 15.83 -2.11
N ILE A 79 -5.80 16.18 -3.39
CA ILE A 79 -5.47 15.32 -4.54
C ILE A 79 -4.01 14.85 -4.50
N THR A 80 -3.06 15.72 -4.20
CA THR A 80 -1.64 15.36 -4.11
C THR A 80 -1.41 14.28 -3.03
N GLY A 81 -2.03 14.42 -1.87
CA GLY A 81 -1.92 13.43 -0.79
C GLY A 81 -2.57 12.09 -1.15
N ILE A 82 -3.73 12.13 -1.82
CA ILE A 82 -4.41 10.94 -2.36
C ILE A 82 -3.53 10.24 -3.40
N ALA A 83 -2.99 10.99 -4.36
CA ALA A 83 -2.11 10.44 -5.40
C ALA A 83 -0.84 9.80 -4.82
N THR A 84 -0.25 10.42 -3.80
CA THR A 84 0.89 9.86 -3.06
C THR A 84 0.52 8.55 -2.35
N ALA A 85 -0.63 8.53 -1.65
CA ALA A 85 -1.12 7.32 -0.98
C ALA A 85 -1.40 6.18 -1.99
N PHE A 86 -1.97 6.51 -3.16
CA PHE A 86 -2.22 5.55 -4.24
C PHE A 86 -0.91 4.99 -4.79
N ALA A 87 0.05 5.85 -5.11
CA ALA A 87 1.35 5.45 -5.63
C ALA A 87 2.11 4.51 -4.66
N ASP A 88 1.99 4.73 -3.36
CA ASP A 88 2.67 3.94 -2.33
C ASP A 88 1.77 2.83 -1.74
N SER A 89 0.57 2.64 -2.27
CA SER A 89 -0.39 1.62 -1.82
C SER A 89 -0.78 1.76 -0.34
N ILE A 90 -0.96 2.99 0.14
CA ILE A 90 -1.29 3.29 1.54
C ILE A 90 -2.81 3.40 1.71
N PRO A 91 -3.42 2.70 2.67
CA PRO A 91 -4.85 2.78 2.93
C PRO A 91 -5.21 4.14 3.50
N LEU A 92 -6.07 4.87 2.80
CA LEU A 92 -6.52 6.21 3.17
C LEU A 92 -8.02 6.33 2.92
N ILE A 93 -8.77 6.90 3.86
CA ILE A 93 -10.15 7.33 3.67
C ILE A 93 -10.15 8.84 3.63
N CYS A 94 -10.52 9.40 2.49
CA CYS A 94 -10.67 10.84 2.32
C CYS A 94 -12.16 11.18 2.28
N ILE A 95 -12.63 11.95 3.25
CA ILE A 95 -14.00 12.45 3.33
C ILE A 95 -14.00 13.88 2.83
N THR A 96 -14.78 14.18 1.79
CA THR A 96 -14.99 15.52 1.30
C THR A 96 -16.43 15.95 1.53
N GLY A 97 -16.62 17.15 2.05
CA GLY A 97 -17.92 17.79 1.98
C GLY A 97 -18.22 18.24 0.56
N GLN A 98 -19.48 18.28 0.17
CA GLN A 98 -19.92 18.72 -1.14
C GLN A 98 -21.08 19.73 -1.01
N VAL A 99 -21.29 20.51 -2.03
CA VAL A 99 -22.46 21.41 -2.12
C VAL A 99 -23.76 20.62 -2.03
N ASN A 100 -24.89 21.30 -1.85
CA ASN A 100 -26.21 20.63 -1.81
C ASN A 100 -26.42 19.75 -3.07
N SER A 101 -26.92 18.55 -2.87
CA SER A 101 -27.09 17.56 -3.93
C SER A 101 -27.94 18.04 -5.12
N GLU A 102 -28.93 18.90 -4.88
CA GLU A 102 -29.77 19.53 -5.92
C GLU A 102 -29.01 20.53 -6.79
N LEU A 103 -27.88 21.04 -6.32
CA LEU A 103 -27.06 22.03 -7.02
C LEU A 103 -25.89 21.44 -7.80
N LEU A 104 -25.67 20.11 -7.68
CA LEU A 104 -24.58 19.45 -8.38
C LEU A 104 -24.72 19.57 -9.90
N GLY A 105 -23.64 19.97 -10.57
CA GLY A 105 -23.60 20.24 -12.01
C GLY A 105 -24.13 21.61 -12.41
N SER A 106 -24.37 22.52 -11.44
CA SER A 106 -24.88 23.87 -11.68
C SER A 106 -23.81 24.97 -11.62
N ASP A 107 -22.54 24.59 -11.49
CA ASP A 107 -21.38 25.50 -11.40
C ASP A 107 -21.53 26.54 -10.25
N VAL A 108 -21.99 26.06 -9.10
CA VAL A 108 -22.19 26.90 -7.92
C VAL A 108 -20.90 27.12 -7.15
N PHE A 109 -20.89 28.12 -6.26
CA PHE A 109 -19.72 28.46 -5.46
C PHE A 109 -19.16 27.25 -4.70
N GLN A 110 -17.86 26.99 -4.88
CA GLN A 110 -17.11 25.88 -4.29
C GLN A 110 -17.61 24.48 -4.70
N GLU A 111 -18.32 24.35 -5.80
CA GLU A 111 -18.54 23.05 -6.42
C GLU A 111 -17.26 22.57 -7.11
N ALA A 112 -16.95 21.29 -6.97
CA ALA A 112 -15.92 20.60 -7.74
C ALA A 112 -16.32 19.14 -7.90
N ASP A 113 -16.18 18.59 -9.12
CA ASP A 113 -16.28 17.17 -9.34
C ASP A 113 -15.00 16.49 -8.83
N ILE A 114 -14.92 16.34 -7.52
CA ILE A 114 -13.76 15.71 -6.89
C ILE A 114 -13.71 14.21 -7.18
N THR A 115 -14.86 13.56 -7.35
CA THR A 115 -14.92 12.11 -7.66
C THR A 115 -14.30 11.81 -9.02
N GLY A 116 -14.60 12.62 -10.03
CA GLY A 116 -13.97 12.53 -11.34
C GLY A 116 -12.50 12.96 -11.33
N ALA A 117 -12.16 14.02 -10.59
CA ALA A 117 -10.79 14.53 -10.52
C ALA A 117 -9.78 13.51 -9.90
N VAL A 118 -10.22 12.64 -9.00
CA VAL A 118 -9.36 11.65 -8.34
C VAL A 118 -9.44 10.25 -8.94
N GLU A 119 -10.25 10.00 -9.95
CA GLU A 119 -10.54 8.67 -10.50
C GLU A 119 -9.26 7.86 -10.78
N SER A 120 -8.21 8.49 -11.29
CA SER A 120 -6.93 7.84 -11.58
C SER A 120 -6.05 7.58 -10.34
N PHE A 121 -6.41 8.11 -9.18
CA PHE A 121 -5.59 8.07 -7.96
C PHE A 121 -6.29 7.43 -6.77
N VAL A 122 -7.46 6.82 -6.95
CA VAL A 122 -8.19 6.12 -5.90
C VAL A 122 -8.50 4.68 -6.30
N LYS A 123 -8.71 3.83 -5.34
CA LYS A 123 -9.26 2.50 -5.59
C LYS A 123 -10.75 2.56 -5.89
N TYR A 124 -11.44 3.49 -5.26
CA TYR A 124 -12.84 3.78 -5.45
C TYR A 124 -13.21 5.18 -4.96
N SER A 125 -14.23 5.78 -5.57
CA SER A 125 -14.82 7.04 -5.10
C SER A 125 -16.33 6.88 -4.98
N TYR A 126 -16.89 7.45 -3.91
CA TYR A 126 -18.33 7.49 -3.65
C TYR A 126 -18.82 8.94 -3.67
N LEU A 127 -19.89 9.21 -4.39
CA LEU A 127 -20.74 10.36 -4.16
C LEU A 127 -22.00 9.87 -3.43
N VAL A 128 -22.18 10.28 -2.19
CA VAL A 128 -23.30 9.82 -1.35
C VAL A 128 -24.58 10.53 -1.77
N LYS A 129 -25.59 9.77 -2.19
CA LYS A 129 -26.87 10.31 -2.68
C LYS A 129 -28.04 10.05 -1.75
N ASP A 130 -27.91 9.13 -0.81
CA ASP A 130 -28.91 8.78 0.19
C ASP A 130 -28.25 8.63 1.55
N VAL A 131 -28.78 9.31 2.56
CA VAL A 131 -28.31 9.26 3.94
C VAL A 131 -28.30 7.83 4.51
N ASN A 132 -29.24 6.97 4.08
CA ASN A 132 -29.34 5.59 4.51
C ASN A 132 -28.20 4.70 3.98
N ASP A 133 -27.50 5.13 2.95
CA ASP A 133 -26.35 4.41 2.39
C ASP A 133 -25.03 4.65 3.14
N ILE A 134 -24.96 5.66 3.99
CA ILE A 134 -23.75 6.04 4.74
C ILE A 134 -23.12 4.82 5.43
N PRO A 135 -23.82 4.02 6.24
CA PRO A 135 -23.20 2.89 6.94
C PRO A 135 -22.62 1.84 5.99
N ARG A 136 -23.30 1.55 4.89
CA ARG A 136 -22.84 0.62 3.87
C ARG A 136 -21.60 1.15 3.15
N ILE A 137 -21.65 2.42 2.71
CA ILE A 137 -20.55 3.05 1.96
C ILE A 137 -19.27 3.10 2.82
N PHE A 138 -19.37 3.49 4.08
CA PHE A 138 -18.21 3.52 4.97
C PHE A 138 -17.63 2.11 5.18
N LYS A 139 -18.47 1.11 5.40
CA LYS A 139 -18.00 -0.28 5.53
C LYS A 139 -17.28 -0.78 4.28
N GLU A 140 -17.83 -0.52 3.12
CA GLU A 140 -17.22 -0.85 1.83
C GLU A 140 -15.91 -0.08 1.61
N ALA A 141 -15.87 1.22 1.91
CA ALA A 141 -14.71 2.07 1.75
C ALA A 141 -13.50 1.59 2.58
N PHE A 142 -13.73 1.29 3.87
CA PHE A 142 -12.68 0.74 4.74
C PHE A 142 -12.21 -0.64 4.28
N HIS A 143 -13.12 -1.49 3.81
CA HIS A 143 -12.78 -2.79 3.23
C HIS A 143 -11.93 -2.64 1.96
N ILE A 144 -12.34 -1.79 1.01
CA ILE A 144 -11.61 -1.55 -0.23
C ILE A 144 -10.22 -0.98 0.07
N ALA A 145 -10.13 0.00 0.97
CA ALA A 145 -8.85 0.63 1.30
C ALA A 145 -7.85 -0.37 1.91
N SER A 146 -8.33 -1.35 2.69
CA SER A 146 -7.50 -2.23 3.52
C SER A 146 -7.17 -3.58 2.87
N THR A 147 -7.86 -3.99 1.80
CA THR A 147 -7.74 -5.34 1.23
C THR A 147 -7.16 -5.32 -0.18
N GLY A 148 -6.62 -6.45 -0.64
CA GLY A 148 -5.88 -6.53 -1.89
C GLY A 148 -4.69 -5.58 -1.88
N ARG A 149 -4.37 -4.95 -3.01
CA ARG A 149 -3.46 -3.80 -3.01
C ARG A 149 -4.12 -2.67 -2.23
N LYS A 150 -3.56 -2.30 -1.08
CA LYS A 150 -4.09 -1.22 -0.24
C LYS A 150 -4.03 0.12 -0.99
N GLY A 151 -4.88 1.08 -0.63
CA GLY A 151 -4.88 2.37 -1.31
C GLY A 151 -6.03 3.27 -0.86
N PRO A 152 -6.08 4.51 -1.37
CA PRO A 152 -7.07 5.51 -0.97
C PRO A 152 -8.46 5.22 -1.54
N VAL A 153 -9.46 5.62 -0.75
CA VAL A 153 -10.88 5.70 -1.15
C VAL A 153 -11.39 7.09 -0.79
N LEU A 154 -12.11 7.72 -1.70
CA LEU A 154 -12.78 8.99 -1.49
C LEU A 154 -14.26 8.78 -1.19
N ILE A 155 -14.81 9.55 -0.24
CA ILE A 155 -16.23 9.60 0.07
C ILE A 155 -16.67 11.07 0.05
N ASP A 156 -17.36 11.46 -1.02
CA ASP A 156 -17.87 12.82 -1.21
C ASP A 156 -19.33 12.92 -0.74
N ILE A 157 -19.61 13.82 0.19
CA ILE A 157 -20.86 13.84 0.92
C ILE A 157 -21.52 15.22 0.87
N PRO A 158 -22.60 15.40 0.09
CA PRO A 158 -23.35 16.65 0.05
C PRO A 158 -23.85 17.11 1.43
N ILE A 159 -23.87 18.42 1.64
CA ILE A 159 -24.22 19.00 2.94
C ILE A 159 -25.68 18.71 3.35
N ASP A 160 -26.59 18.61 2.41
CA ASP A 160 -27.98 18.21 2.65
C ASP A 160 -28.08 16.76 3.13
N ILE A 161 -27.25 15.86 2.61
CA ILE A 161 -27.13 14.47 3.06
C ILE A 161 -26.56 14.41 4.48
N GLN A 162 -25.57 15.23 4.81
CA GLN A 162 -25.04 15.32 6.17
C GLN A 162 -26.09 15.78 7.18
N ASN A 163 -27.03 16.66 6.77
CA ASN A 163 -28.11 17.15 7.60
C ASN A 163 -29.38 16.32 7.53
N ALA A 164 -29.50 15.41 6.58
CA ALA A 164 -30.68 14.55 6.42
C ALA A 164 -30.84 13.57 7.58
N GLU A 165 -32.08 13.27 7.95
CA GLU A 165 -32.37 12.34 9.04
C GLU A 165 -32.29 10.87 8.60
N ILE A 166 -31.44 10.09 9.27
CA ILE A 166 -31.40 8.63 9.15
C ILE A 166 -32.35 7.99 10.17
N LYS A 167 -33.34 7.26 9.67
CA LYS A 167 -34.39 6.66 10.53
C LYS A 167 -33.86 5.50 11.37
N LYS A 168 -32.96 4.66 10.79
CA LYS A 168 -32.38 3.51 11.47
C LYS A 168 -30.93 3.35 11.07
N PHE A 169 -30.02 3.56 12.03
CA PHE A 169 -28.61 3.29 11.85
C PHE A 169 -28.34 1.79 12.07
N THR A 170 -27.72 1.15 11.11
CA THR A 170 -27.25 -0.24 11.24
C THR A 170 -25.92 -0.37 10.48
N TYR A 171 -24.83 -0.60 11.21
CA TYR A 171 -23.53 -0.80 10.59
C TYR A 171 -23.37 -2.26 10.15
N PRO A 172 -23.00 -2.54 8.88
CA PRO A 172 -22.91 -3.90 8.38
C PRO A 172 -21.76 -4.67 9.05
N GLU A 173 -22.02 -5.91 9.45
CA GLU A 173 -20.97 -6.79 10.00
C GLU A 173 -20.00 -7.27 8.90
N ARG A 174 -20.52 -7.48 7.70
CA ARG A 174 -19.76 -8.03 6.55
C ARG A 174 -19.98 -7.20 5.30
N VAL A 175 -18.92 -7.14 4.47
CA VAL A 175 -19.00 -6.54 3.14
C VAL A 175 -19.42 -7.60 2.12
N SER A 176 -20.35 -7.23 1.24
CA SER A 176 -20.80 -8.08 0.13
C SER A 176 -20.77 -7.27 -1.18
N MET A 177 -19.65 -7.32 -1.87
CA MET A 177 -19.46 -6.65 -3.16
C MET A 177 -19.32 -7.67 -4.28
N ARG A 178 -20.05 -7.46 -5.40
CA ARG A 178 -19.94 -8.35 -6.57
C ARG A 178 -18.65 -8.13 -7.36
N THR A 179 -18.23 -6.89 -7.46
CA THR A 179 -17.14 -6.43 -8.35
C THR A 179 -15.77 -6.37 -7.68
N TYR A 180 -15.71 -6.44 -6.34
CA TYR A 180 -14.46 -6.34 -5.61
C TYR A 180 -14.19 -7.61 -4.79
N LYS A 181 -13.31 -8.46 -5.30
CA LYS A 181 -12.90 -9.73 -4.68
C LYS A 181 -11.40 -9.94 -4.88
N PRO A 182 -10.56 -9.34 -4.04
CA PRO A 182 -9.11 -9.47 -4.18
C PRO A 182 -8.66 -10.94 -4.02
N THR A 183 -7.69 -11.35 -4.84
CA THR A 183 -7.09 -12.68 -4.75
C THR A 183 -6.11 -12.69 -3.59
N VAL A 184 -6.40 -13.47 -2.55
CA VAL A 184 -5.56 -13.58 -1.35
C VAL A 184 -4.66 -14.81 -1.42
N LYS A 185 -5.20 -15.97 -1.85
CA LYS A 185 -4.45 -17.22 -1.91
C LYS A 185 -3.72 -17.38 -3.24
N GLY A 186 -2.45 -17.78 -3.18
CA GLY A 186 -1.67 -18.13 -4.35
C GLY A 186 -2.17 -19.39 -5.05
N ASN A 187 -1.90 -19.49 -6.35
CA ASN A 187 -2.21 -20.71 -7.11
C ASN A 187 -1.18 -21.80 -6.80
N MET A 188 -1.61 -22.93 -6.27
CA MET A 188 -0.74 -24.06 -5.86
C MET A 188 0.11 -24.63 -7.00
N VAL A 189 -0.35 -24.58 -8.25
CA VAL A 189 0.46 -25.00 -9.40
C VAL A 189 1.66 -24.06 -9.58
N GLN A 190 1.44 -22.77 -9.44
CA GLN A 190 2.53 -21.79 -9.53
C GLN A 190 3.47 -21.87 -8.32
N ILE A 191 2.94 -22.08 -7.11
CA ILE A 191 3.74 -22.30 -5.90
C ILE A 191 4.68 -23.50 -6.06
N LYS A 192 4.19 -24.61 -6.59
CA LYS A 192 5.04 -25.79 -6.91
C LYS A 192 6.10 -25.50 -7.99
N LYS A 193 5.78 -24.64 -8.97
CA LYS A 193 6.78 -24.19 -9.94
C LYS A 193 7.88 -23.34 -9.30
N VAL A 194 7.53 -22.47 -8.34
CA VAL A 194 8.53 -21.71 -7.55
C VAL A 194 9.47 -22.67 -6.84
N ALA A 195 8.95 -23.68 -6.13
CA ALA A 195 9.75 -24.70 -5.46
C ALA A 195 10.71 -25.41 -6.45
N SER A 196 10.18 -25.87 -7.59
CA SER A 196 10.99 -26.54 -8.62
C SER A 196 12.05 -25.65 -9.28
N GLN A 197 11.87 -24.32 -9.30
CA GLN A 197 12.91 -23.41 -9.77
C GLN A 197 13.99 -23.20 -8.71
N LEU A 198 13.62 -23.15 -7.43
CA LEU A 198 14.58 -23.06 -6.32
C LEU A 198 15.52 -24.29 -6.26
N GLU A 199 15.00 -25.49 -6.51
CA GLU A 199 15.82 -26.71 -6.58
C GLU A 199 16.88 -26.67 -7.69
N LYS A 200 16.64 -25.91 -8.75
CA LYS A 200 17.55 -25.77 -9.91
C LYS A 200 18.49 -24.58 -9.81
N ALA A 201 18.09 -23.57 -9.04
CA ALA A 201 18.84 -22.33 -8.93
C ALA A 201 20.15 -22.52 -8.16
N LYS A 202 21.22 -21.93 -8.67
CA LYS A 202 22.51 -21.85 -7.98
C LYS A 202 22.73 -20.50 -7.29
N LYS A 203 22.08 -19.47 -7.79
CA LYS A 203 22.23 -18.08 -7.33
C LYS A 203 20.87 -17.40 -7.12
N PRO A 204 19.98 -17.99 -6.30
CA PRO A 204 18.68 -17.36 -6.05
C PRO A 204 18.85 -16.10 -5.22
N ILE A 205 17.92 -15.16 -5.41
CA ILE A 205 17.80 -13.96 -4.57
C ILE A 205 16.34 -13.54 -4.43
N ILE A 206 15.96 -13.07 -3.25
CA ILE A 206 14.66 -12.43 -3.00
C ILE A 206 14.84 -10.92 -3.01
N CYS A 207 14.04 -10.21 -3.82
CA CYS A 207 13.92 -8.76 -3.76
C CYS A 207 12.57 -8.41 -3.12
N ALA A 208 12.60 -7.98 -1.86
CA ALA A 208 11.43 -7.65 -1.08
C ALA A 208 11.05 -6.17 -1.21
N GLY A 209 9.80 -5.91 -1.54
CA GLY A 209 9.23 -4.57 -1.60
C GLY A 209 8.29 -4.24 -0.45
N GLY A 210 7.65 -3.08 -0.50
CA GLY A 210 6.70 -2.60 0.49
C GLY A 210 5.47 -3.49 0.67
N GLY A 211 5.11 -4.29 -0.34
CA GLY A 211 4.01 -5.24 -0.25
C GLY A 211 4.20 -6.32 0.81
N VAL A 212 5.45 -6.66 1.17
CA VAL A 212 5.75 -7.59 2.26
C VAL A 212 5.32 -6.99 3.60
N LEU A 213 5.67 -5.73 3.86
CA LEU A 213 5.27 -5.00 5.08
C LEU A 213 3.75 -4.77 5.11
N LEU A 214 3.16 -4.41 3.97
CA LEU A 214 1.71 -4.18 3.87
C LEU A 214 0.87 -5.44 4.08
N SER A 215 1.43 -6.63 3.87
CA SER A 215 0.77 -7.91 4.13
C SER A 215 1.16 -8.54 5.49
N ASP A 216 1.96 -7.85 6.30
CA ASP A 216 2.53 -8.37 7.57
C ASP A 216 3.24 -9.73 7.36
N ALA A 217 4.01 -9.87 6.27
CA ALA A 217 4.63 -11.12 5.82
C ALA A 217 6.11 -11.25 6.19
N GLU A 218 6.66 -10.34 7.01
CA GLU A 218 8.09 -10.29 7.33
C GLU A 218 8.56 -11.57 8.01
N THR A 219 7.76 -12.11 8.92
CA THR A 219 8.10 -13.33 9.65
C THR A 219 8.16 -14.53 8.72
N GLU A 220 7.18 -14.68 7.84
CA GLU A 220 7.10 -15.77 6.88
C GLU A 220 8.23 -15.68 5.83
N LEU A 221 8.52 -14.47 5.33
CA LEU A 221 9.64 -14.24 4.40
C LEU A 221 10.98 -14.59 5.05
N ARG A 222 11.23 -14.12 6.28
CA ARG A 222 12.46 -14.43 7.03
C ARG A 222 12.63 -15.93 7.26
N SER A 223 11.57 -16.59 7.73
CA SER A 223 11.57 -18.03 7.94
C SER A 223 11.87 -18.80 6.66
N PHE A 224 11.32 -18.36 5.52
CA PHE A 224 11.57 -18.94 4.22
C PHE A 224 13.02 -18.72 3.78
N ALA A 225 13.52 -17.49 3.85
CA ALA A 225 14.89 -17.16 3.51
C ALA A 225 15.90 -17.95 4.35
N GLN A 226 15.67 -18.05 5.66
CA GLN A 226 16.54 -18.79 6.60
C GLN A 226 16.48 -20.31 6.38
N LYS A 227 15.26 -20.88 6.14
CA LYS A 227 15.09 -22.33 5.91
C LYS A 227 15.86 -22.81 4.69
N TYR A 228 15.93 -22.00 3.65
CA TYR A 228 16.53 -22.38 2.37
C TYR A 228 17.84 -21.63 2.04
N GLY A 229 18.38 -20.83 2.95
CA GLY A 229 19.63 -20.11 2.75
C GLY A 229 19.58 -19.12 1.59
N ILE A 230 18.45 -18.40 1.38
CA ILE A 230 18.27 -17.50 0.24
C ILE A 230 18.59 -16.08 0.65
N PRO A 231 19.53 -15.39 -0.02
CA PRO A 231 19.84 -14.00 0.26
C PRO A 231 18.66 -13.08 -0.08
N VAL A 232 18.50 -12.01 0.71
CA VAL A 232 17.43 -11.02 0.58
C VAL A 232 18.01 -9.64 0.34
N VAL A 233 17.50 -8.96 -0.66
CA VAL A 233 17.67 -7.52 -0.88
C VAL A 233 16.31 -6.84 -0.79
N SER A 234 16.28 -5.53 -0.56
CA SER A 234 15.02 -4.81 -0.50
C SER A 234 15.00 -3.61 -1.44
N THR A 235 13.81 -3.24 -1.90
CA THR A 235 13.58 -1.89 -2.43
C THR A 235 13.56 -0.87 -1.28
N MET A 236 13.54 0.43 -1.57
CA MET A 236 13.39 1.47 -0.55
C MET A 236 12.16 1.23 0.33
N MET A 237 11.02 0.88 -0.27
CA MET A 237 9.77 0.59 0.46
C MET A 237 9.79 -0.73 1.22
N GLY A 238 10.76 -1.60 0.94
CA GLY A 238 10.95 -2.88 1.63
C GLY A 238 11.97 -2.82 2.76
N ILE A 239 12.55 -1.65 3.07
CA ILE A 239 13.46 -1.49 4.21
C ILE A 239 12.70 -1.83 5.50
N GLY A 240 13.27 -2.72 6.32
CA GLY A 240 12.65 -3.23 7.55
C GLY A 240 12.09 -4.66 7.44
N VAL A 241 11.96 -5.23 6.23
CA VAL A 241 11.54 -6.65 6.06
C VAL A 241 12.50 -7.63 6.70
N MET A 242 13.78 -7.28 6.77
CA MET A 242 14.83 -8.05 7.43
C MET A 242 15.56 -7.17 8.46
N PRO A 243 16.03 -7.72 9.59
CA PRO A 243 16.99 -7.02 10.45
C PRO A 243 18.26 -6.68 9.65
N THR A 244 18.82 -5.50 9.91
CA THR A 244 20.02 -5.04 9.19
C THR A 244 21.22 -5.96 9.40
N GLU A 245 21.31 -6.59 10.58
CA GLU A 245 22.39 -7.49 10.99
C GLU A 245 22.18 -8.95 10.54
N ASP A 246 21.02 -9.28 9.96
CA ASP A 246 20.76 -10.64 9.48
C ASP A 246 21.78 -11.00 8.38
N PRO A 247 22.49 -12.14 8.49
CA PRO A 247 23.52 -12.51 7.53
C PRO A 247 22.99 -12.69 6.11
N LEU A 248 21.70 -13.00 5.96
CA LEU A 248 21.05 -13.13 4.64
C LEU A 248 20.59 -11.79 4.06
N TYR A 249 20.60 -10.69 4.83
CA TYR A 249 20.19 -9.39 4.32
C TYR A 249 21.36 -8.64 3.67
N PHE A 250 21.25 -8.36 2.38
CA PHE A 250 22.28 -7.67 1.59
C PHE A 250 21.97 -6.20 1.32
N GLY A 251 20.95 -5.64 1.97
CA GLY A 251 20.64 -4.22 1.92
C GLY A 251 19.73 -3.82 0.76
N MET A 252 19.64 -2.50 0.56
CA MET A 252 18.76 -1.89 -0.45
C MET A 252 19.37 -1.94 -1.85
N VAL A 253 18.54 -2.21 -2.86
CA VAL A 253 18.86 -2.11 -4.29
C VAL A 253 18.38 -0.79 -4.89
N GLY A 254 18.81 -0.51 -6.10
CA GLY A 254 18.43 0.66 -6.90
C GLY A 254 19.51 1.72 -6.98
N ASN A 255 19.17 2.90 -7.51
CA ASN A 255 20.12 3.98 -7.80
C ASN A 255 20.89 4.47 -6.57
N ASN A 256 20.21 4.47 -5.40
CA ASN A 256 20.81 4.83 -4.12
C ASN A 256 21.08 3.59 -3.24
N GLY A 257 21.05 2.39 -3.84
CA GLY A 257 21.27 1.12 -3.16
C GLY A 257 22.74 0.81 -2.94
N LYS A 258 22.99 -0.27 -2.22
CA LYS A 258 24.35 -0.75 -2.00
C LYS A 258 24.88 -1.40 -3.29
N PRO A 259 26.14 -1.06 -3.72
CA PRO A 259 26.72 -1.64 -4.94
C PRO A 259 26.71 -3.17 -4.95
N TYR A 260 27.02 -3.80 -3.82
CA TYR A 260 27.00 -5.24 -3.68
C TYR A 260 25.58 -5.83 -3.75
N ALA A 261 24.53 -5.11 -3.29
CA ALA A 261 23.14 -5.55 -3.42
C ALA A 261 22.70 -5.52 -4.89
N ASN A 262 23.01 -4.45 -5.62
CA ASN A 262 22.74 -4.34 -7.05
C ASN A 262 23.46 -5.44 -7.83
N ARG A 263 24.72 -5.69 -7.51
CA ARG A 263 25.51 -6.76 -8.14
C ARG A 263 24.92 -8.13 -7.85
N ALA A 264 24.52 -8.40 -6.61
CA ALA A 264 23.87 -9.65 -6.23
C ALA A 264 22.60 -9.90 -7.05
N MET A 265 21.76 -8.88 -7.21
CA MET A 265 20.55 -8.97 -8.02
C MET A 265 20.86 -9.19 -9.51
N ASN A 266 21.90 -8.54 -10.05
CA ASN A 266 22.28 -8.68 -11.45
C ASN A 266 22.87 -10.07 -11.77
N GLU A 267 23.67 -10.65 -10.88
CA GLU A 267 24.35 -11.95 -11.10
C GLU A 267 23.51 -13.14 -10.67
N SER A 268 22.33 -12.94 -10.09
CA SER A 268 21.40 -14.02 -9.74
C SER A 268 20.93 -14.78 -10.98
N ASP A 269 20.67 -16.08 -10.86
CA ASP A 269 20.03 -16.90 -11.89
C ASP A 269 18.52 -17.10 -11.65
N LEU A 270 18.08 -16.85 -10.42
CA LEU A 270 16.68 -16.83 -10.01
C LEU A 270 16.40 -15.59 -9.17
N LEU A 271 15.51 -14.72 -9.65
CA LEU A 271 15.07 -13.53 -8.94
C LEU A 271 13.59 -13.67 -8.52
N ILE A 272 13.34 -13.61 -7.22
CA ILE A 272 11.99 -13.63 -6.66
C ILE A 272 11.64 -12.21 -6.21
N MET A 273 10.84 -11.50 -7.00
CA MET A 273 10.30 -10.18 -6.68
C MET A 273 9.03 -10.34 -5.85
N VAL A 274 8.98 -9.78 -4.65
CA VAL A 274 7.84 -9.95 -3.74
C VAL A 274 7.30 -8.60 -3.30
N GLY A 275 6.05 -8.30 -3.66
CA GLY A 275 5.39 -7.04 -3.32
C GLY A 275 6.21 -5.82 -3.74
N ALA A 276 6.89 -5.93 -4.88
CA ALA A 276 7.78 -4.93 -5.43
C ALA A 276 7.46 -4.72 -6.90
N ARG A 277 7.20 -3.47 -7.25
CA ARG A 277 7.10 -3.06 -8.66
C ARG A 277 8.50 -3.08 -9.28
N VAL A 278 8.61 -3.58 -10.51
CA VAL A 278 9.84 -3.46 -11.31
C VAL A 278 9.90 -2.03 -11.84
N ALA A 279 10.17 -1.05 -10.94
CA ALA A 279 10.21 0.36 -11.26
C ALA A 279 11.64 0.85 -11.47
N ASP A 280 11.80 1.91 -12.24
CA ASP A 280 13.08 2.54 -12.63
C ASP A 280 14.01 2.87 -11.45
N ARG A 281 13.46 3.20 -10.30
CA ARG A 281 14.24 3.51 -9.09
C ARG A 281 14.88 2.29 -8.43
N ALA A 282 14.24 1.13 -8.55
CA ALA A 282 14.76 -0.14 -8.03
C ALA A 282 15.59 -0.89 -9.08
N VAL A 283 15.24 -0.71 -10.36
CA VAL A 283 15.84 -1.41 -11.51
C VAL A 283 16.09 -0.41 -12.63
N SER A 284 17.34 0.05 -12.77
CA SER A 284 17.68 1.10 -13.74
C SER A 284 17.38 0.73 -15.19
N GLN A 285 17.40 -0.56 -15.52
CA GLN A 285 17.11 -1.11 -16.85
C GLN A 285 16.24 -2.34 -16.72
N PRO A 286 14.90 -2.17 -16.69
CA PRO A 286 13.97 -3.27 -16.49
C PRO A 286 14.14 -4.44 -17.49
N ASP A 287 14.42 -4.15 -18.76
CA ASP A 287 14.59 -5.15 -19.81
C ASP A 287 15.77 -6.11 -19.55
N LEU A 288 16.80 -5.63 -18.85
CA LEU A 288 17.98 -6.44 -18.53
C LEU A 288 17.79 -7.32 -17.27
N ILE A 289 16.75 -7.07 -16.48
CA ILE A 289 16.56 -7.78 -15.20
C ILE A 289 16.23 -9.27 -15.42
N THR A 290 15.72 -9.63 -16.59
CA THR A 290 15.40 -11.02 -16.97
C THR A 290 16.47 -11.67 -17.83
N GLU A 291 17.54 -10.95 -18.15
CA GLU A 291 18.60 -11.50 -18.98
C GLU A 291 19.35 -12.60 -18.23
N ASN A 292 19.36 -13.81 -18.79
CA ASN A 292 20.00 -15.02 -18.23
C ASN A 292 19.48 -15.45 -16.84
N LYS A 293 18.25 -15.09 -16.45
CA LYS A 293 17.65 -15.50 -15.17
C LYS A 293 16.15 -15.76 -15.27
N VAL A 294 15.65 -16.53 -14.34
CA VAL A 294 14.21 -16.74 -14.15
C VAL A 294 13.66 -15.67 -13.21
N LEU A 295 12.66 -14.92 -13.65
CA LEU A 295 11.93 -13.98 -12.82
C LEU A 295 10.63 -14.59 -12.29
N ILE A 296 10.50 -14.66 -10.98
CA ILE A 296 9.27 -14.96 -10.26
C ILE A 296 8.73 -13.65 -9.71
N GLN A 297 7.49 -13.30 -10.03
CA GLN A 297 6.86 -12.12 -9.50
C GLN A 297 5.67 -12.50 -8.62
N ILE A 298 5.73 -12.14 -7.35
CA ILE A 298 4.70 -12.35 -6.33
C ILE A 298 4.08 -11.00 -5.99
N ASP A 299 2.82 -10.81 -6.34
CA ASP A 299 2.10 -9.58 -6.03
C ASP A 299 0.62 -9.86 -5.78
N VAL A 300 -0.02 -9.06 -4.93
CA VAL A 300 -1.45 -9.13 -4.66
C VAL A 300 -2.28 -8.49 -5.77
N ASP A 301 -1.67 -7.57 -6.52
CA ASP A 301 -2.28 -6.90 -7.65
C ASP A 301 -1.93 -7.60 -8.97
N PRO A 302 -2.90 -8.24 -9.63
CA PRO A 302 -2.63 -8.89 -10.92
C PRO A 302 -2.17 -7.91 -12.01
N ALA A 303 -2.48 -6.61 -11.90
CA ALA A 303 -2.07 -5.60 -12.87
C ALA A 303 -0.57 -5.27 -12.79
N GLU A 304 0.09 -5.52 -11.66
CA GLU A 304 1.54 -5.32 -11.51
C GLU A 304 2.35 -6.50 -12.09
N ILE A 305 1.74 -7.67 -12.23
CA ILE A 305 2.42 -8.84 -12.79
C ILE A 305 2.67 -8.66 -14.30
N GLY A 306 3.94 -8.59 -14.65
CA GLY A 306 4.35 -8.44 -16.05
C GLY A 306 4.16 -7.02 -16.62
N ASN A 307 3.81 -6.04 -15.80
CA ASN A 307 3.55 -4.67 -16.25
C ASN A 307 4.80 -4.01 -16.89
N ASN A 308 5.94 -4.09 -16.25
CA ASN A 308 7.20 -3.52 -16.76
C ASN A 308 8.13 -4.56 -17.39
N VAL A 309 8.09 -5.80 -16.89
CA VAL A 309 8.95 -6.91 -17.36
C VAL A 309 8.18 -8.21 -17.26
N GLY A 310 8.23 -9.04 -18.30
CA GLY A 310 7.56 -10.34 -18.32
C GLY A 310 8.10 -11.29 -17.26
N ALA A 311 7.24 -11.75 -16.36
CA ALA A 311 7.58 -12.76 -15.37
C ALA A 311 7.47 -14.18 -15.96
N ALA A 312 8.49 -15.03 -15.72
CA ALA A 312 8.45 -16.43 -16.10
C ALA A 312 7.42 -17.21 -15.26
N ILE A 313 7.29 -16.83 -13.97
CA ILE A 313 6.29 -17.39 -13.07
C ILE A 313 5.50 -16.24 -12.41
N PRO A 314 4.29 -15.95 -12.90
CA PRO A 314 3.38 -15.01 -12.26
C PRO A 314 2.69 -15.70 -11.08
N LEU A 315 2.72 -15.08 -9.89
CA LEU A 315 2.08 -15.61 -8.69
C LEU A 315 1.26 -14.51 -8.01
N VAL A 316 -0.03 -14.43 -8.36
CA VAL A 316 -0.96 -13.49 -7.76
C VAL A 316 -1.43 -14.01 -6.41
N GLY A 317 -1.33 -13.16 -5.38
CA GLY A 317 -1.81 -13.45 -4.03
C GLY A 317 -1.10 -12.63 -2.96
N ASP A 318 -1.59 -12.74 -1.75
CA ASP A 318 -1.00 -12.10 -0.59
C ASP A 318 0.32 -12.78 -0.20
N ALA A 319 1.38 -12.00 0.03
CA ALA A 319 2.72 -12.52 0.29
C ALA A 319 2.77 -13.44 1.51
N LYS A 320 2.03 -13.11 2.58
CA LYS A 320 1.98 -13.91 3.81
C LYS A 320 1.43 -15.32 3.54
N HIS A 321 0.33 -15.41 2.81
CA HIS A 321 -0.28 -16.69 2.45
C HIS A 321 0.64 -17.51 1.55
N ILE A 322 1.25 -16.86 0.54
CA ILE A 322 2.16 -17.53 -0.39
C ILE A 322 3.39 -18.10 0.33
N PHE A 323 4.01 -17.31 1.23
CA PHE A 323 5.17 -17.81 1.98
C PHE A 323 4.80 -18.93 2.96
N ARG A 324 3.61 -18.91 3.56
CA ARG A 324 3.11 -20.03 4.37
C ARG A 324 3.00 -21.31 3.54
N ASP A 325 2.38 -21.22 2.38
CA ASP A 325 2.25 -22.37 1.47
C ASP A 325 3.62 -22.88 0.99
N LEU A 326 4.57 -22.00 0.69
CA LEU A 326 5.95 -22.37 0.32
C LEU A 326 6.71 -23.01 1.48
N LEU A 327 6.48 -22.58 2.72
CA LEU A 327 7.12 -23.16 3.91
C LEU A 327 6.64 -24.58 4.21
N GLU A 328 5.44 -24.95 3.79
CA GLU A 328 4.90 -26.32 3.92
C GLU A 328 5.56 -27.31 2.94
N LEU A 329 6.21 -26.80 1.89
CA LEU A 329 6.90 -27.65 0.92
C LEU A 329 8.30 -28.06 1.44
N THR A 330 8.75 -29.22 0.98
CA THR A 330 10.15 -29.63 1.10
C THR A 330 10.85 -29.31 -0.22
N ILE A 331 11.86 -28.44 -0.16
CA ILE A 331 12.64 -28.01 -1.34
C ILE A 331 14.09 -28.41 -1.05
N ASP A 332 14.65 -29.22 -1.92
CA ASP A 332 16.04 -29.66 -1.81
C ASP A 332 16.94 -28.67 -2.58
N CYS A 333 17.57 -27.77 -1.83
CA CYS A 333 18.43 -26.75 -2.40
C CYS A 333 19.55 -26.36 -1.44
N GLU A 334 20.72 -26.04 -1.98
CA GLU A 334 21.89 -25.56 -1.25
C GLU A 334 22.53 -24.39 -1.98
N HIS A 335 22.79 -23.29 -1.25
CA HIS A 335 23.27 -22.03 -1.82
C HIS A 335 24.51 -21.47 -1.11
N GLN A 336 25.25 -22.30 -0.38
CA GLN A 336 26.39 -21.87 0.43
C GLN A 336 27.50 -21.21 -0.40
N GLU A 337 27.77 -21.69 -1.58
CA GLU A 337 28.78 -21.11 -2.48
C GLU A 337 28.37 -19.69 -2.92
N TRP A 338 27.07 -19.50 -3.21
CA TRP A 338 26.55 -18.18 -3.55
C TRP A 338 26.62 -17.21 -2.39
N LEU A 339 26.26 -17.61 -1.18
CA LEU A 339 26.36 -16.78 0.03
C LEU A 339 27.81 -16.37 0.30
N THR A 340 28.76 -17.26 0.11
CA THR A 340 30.22 -16.97 0.24
C THR A 340 30.67 -15.91 -0.79
N THR A 341 30.17 -16.01 -2.01
CA THR A 341 30.42 -15.01 -3.06
C THR A 341 29.85 -13.64 -2.68
N LEU A 342 28.61 -13.60 -2.20
CA LEU A 342 27.96 -12.34 -1.79
C LEU A 342 28.63 -11.69 -0.57
N ASP A 343 29.10 -12.48 0.38
CA ASP A 343 29.89 -11.96 1.52
C ASP A 343 31.21 -11.34 1.05
N THR A 344 31.81 -11.90 0.02
CA THR A 344 33.00 -11.28 -0.60
C THR A 344 32.65 -9.93 -1.23
N TYR A 345 31.51 -9.82 -1.92
CA TYR A 345 31.06 -8.54 -2.46
C TYR A 345 30.78 -7.52 -1.35
N ARG A 346 30.12 -7.93 -0.27
CA ARG A 346 29.83 -7.09 0.89
C ARG A 346 31.12 -6.50 1.51
N ARG A 347 32.20 -7.28 1.56
CA ARG A 347 33.50 -6.85 2.12
C ARG A 347 34.30 -5.98 1.17
N THR A 348 34.26 -6.26 -0.13
CA THR A 348 35.14 -5.62 -1.13
C THR A 348 34.51 -4.40 -1.80
N MET A 349 33.20 -4.32 -1.90
CA MET A 349 32.47 -3.25 -2.56
C MET A 349 31.95 -2.18 -1.58
N VAL A 350 32.70 -1.88 -0.54
CA VAL A 350 32.39 -0.80 0.40
C VAL A 350 32.65 0.55 -0.28
N PRO A 351 31.70 1.52 -0.24
CA PRO A 351 31.97 2.87 -0.71
C PRO A 351 33.20 3.43 0.00
N LYS A 352 34.11 4.01 -0.76
CA LYS A 352 35.25 4.73 -0.16
C LYS A 352 34.69 5.97 0.52
N ARG A 353 34.94 6.12 1.83
CA ARG A 353 34.61 7.36 2.54
C ARG A 353 35.38 8.51 1.90
N HIS A 354 34.74 9.67 1.80
CA HIS A 354 35.41 10.88 1.35
C HIS A 354 36.59 11.16 2.29
N PRO A 355 37.79 11.48 1.76
CA PRO A 355 38.98 11.73 2.59
C PRO A 355 38.82 12.95 3.52
N ASP A 356 37.94 13.87 3.19
CA ASP A 356 37.63 15.03 4.02
C ASP A 356 36.47 14.68 4.98
N PRO A 357 36.68 14.68 6.31
CA PRO A 357 35.65 14.34 7.29
C PRO A 357 34.50 15.36 7.41
N SER A 358 34.64 16.53 6.76
CA SER A 358 33.54 17.51 6.69
C SER A 358 32.45 17.15 5.67
N TYR A 359 32.74 16.21 4.77
CA TYR A 359 31.75 15.66 3.87
C TYR A 359 30.89 14.62 4.61
N VAL A 360 29.58 14.82 4.55
CA VAL A 360 28.62 13.82 5.02
C VAL A 360 28.43 12.80 3.90
N ASP A 361 28.81 11.55 4.16
CA ASP A 361 28.63 10.41 3.24
C ASP A 361 27.15 9.99 3.13
#